data_af0e6adc87d41d4f7c16237b21f522a1
#
_entry.id   af0e6adc87d41d4f7c16237b21f522a1
#
_cell.length_a   1.000
_cell.length_b   1.000
_cell.length_c   1.000
_cell.angle_alpha   90.00
_cell.angle_beta   90.00
_cell.angle_gamma   90.00
#
_symmetry.space_group_name_H-M   'P 1'
#
loop_
_entity.id
_entity.type
_entity.pdbx_description
1 polymer ?
#
loop_
_entity_poly.entity_id
_entity_poly.type
_entity_poly.pdbx_seq_one_letter_code
_entity_poly.pdbx_strand_id
1 'polypeptide(L)'
;MGAIYVKRLILSVALIIPIASNASDALNQPSSNLNDGVETFFISCFDMPQETTTDMDACQRVQLAQVSWVKNKYSVAALNRLKQDNKDDPQRLQELTASFNAESEAWTELIEKASKSVQVDYAGGTIAGTAVASRQIGLLELQSHDIWEHWLRFEDSTPPLLPEPKFKSE
;
A
#
# COMPACT_ATOMS: atom_id res chain seq x y z
N MET A 1 -51.68 13.98 -48.00
CA MET A 1 -50.73 14.55 -47.04
C MET A 1 -50.17 13.40 -46.24
N GLY A 2 -48.98 12.92 -46.64
CA GLY A 2 -48.31 11.77 -46.01
C GLY A 2 -47.20 12.28 -45.09
N ALA A 3 -47.28 11.95 -43.82
CA ALA A 3 -46.25 12.25 -42.85
C ALA A 3 -45.15 11.17 -42.89
N ILE A 4 -43.91 11.57 -43.20
CA ILE A 4 -42.74 10.71 -43.25
C ILE A 4 -42.13 10.67 -41.82
N TYR A 5 -42.25 9.51 -41.14
CA TYR A 5 -41.59 9.25 -39.86
C TYR A 5 -40.13 8.88 -40.11
N VAL A 6 -39.21 9.79 -39.79
CA VAL A 6 -37.76 9.51 -39.77
C VAL A 6 -37.38 8.88 -38.44
N LYS A 7 -37.15 7.55 -38.43
CA LYS A 7 -36.58 6.82 -37.30
C LYS A 7 -35.10 7.21 -37.15
N ARG A 8 -34.78 7.98 -36.12
CA ARG A 8 -33.37 8.23 -35.71
C ARG A 8 -32.80 6.97 -35.03
N LEU A 9 -31.88 6.34 -35.72
CA LEU A 9 -31.03 5.25 -35.15
C LEU A 9 -29.98 5.91 -34.25
N ILE A 10 -30.11 5.73 -32.94
CA ILE A 10 -29.06 6.14 -31.98
C ILE A 10 -28.04 5.01 -31.92
N LEU A 11 -26.89 5.22 -32.55
CA LEU A 11 -25.74 4.29 -32.47
C LEU A 11 -25.04 4.54 -31.16
N SER A 12 -25.25 3.68 -30.15
CA SER A 12 -24.51 3.72 -28.89
C SER A 12 -23.12 3.12 -29.11
N VAL A 13 -22.12 3.98 -29.25
CA VAL A 13 -20.71 3.55 -29.23
C VAL A 13 -20.33 3.26 -27.78
N ALA A 14 -20.22 1.99 -27.43
CA ALA A 14 -19.65 1.56 -26.16
C ALA A 14 -18.14 1.81 -26.19
N LEU A 15 -17.68 2.82 -25.46
CA LEU A 15 -16.27 3.10 -25.25
C LEU A 15 -15.71 2.02 -24.30
N ILE A 16 -15.06 1.02 -24.84
CA ILE A 16 -14.28 0.05 -24.07
C ILE A 16 -12.98 0.76 -23.65
N ILE A 17 -12.94 1.27 -22.42
CA ILE A 17 -11.70 1.79 -21.82
C ILE A 17 -10.88 0.56 -21.40
N PRO A 18 -9.69 0.30 -21.98
CA PRO A 18 -8.81 -0.74 -21.47
C PRO A 18 -8.37 -0.33 -20.06
N ILE A 19 -8.68 -1.15 -19.06
CA ILE A 19 -8.08 -1.03 -17.74
C ILE A 19 -6.61 -1.45 -17.92
N ALA A 20 -5.74 -0.47 -18.09
CA ALA A 20 -4.30 -0.69 -17.99
C ALA A 20 -4.01 -1.02 -16.52
N SER A 21 -4.05 -2.30 -16.16
CA SER A 21 -3.43 -2.79 -14.93
C SER A 21 -1.95 -2.45 -15.02
N ASN A 22 -1.49 -1.59 -14.11
CA ASN A 22 -0.11 -1.12 -14.07
C ASN A 22 0.81 -2.33 -13.86
N ALA A 23 1.54 -2.71 -14.90
CA ALA A 23 2.52 -3.80 -14.86
C ALA A 23 3.62 -3.57 -13.80
N SER A 24 3.82 -2.32 -13.35
CA SER A 24 4.74 -1.97 -12.26
C SER A 24 4.30 -2.49 -10.89
N ASP A 25 2.99 -2.62 -10.63
CA ASP A 25 2.49 -3.10 -9.34
C ASP A 25 2.76 -4.60 -9.14
N ALA A 26 2.74 -5.38 -10.22
CA ALA A 26 3.02 -6.82 -10.16
C ALA A 26 4.51 -7.12 -9.85
N LEU A 27 5.43 -6.25 -10.25
CA LEU A 27 6.87 -6.41 -10.02
C LEU A 27 7.28 -6.13 -8.55
N ASN A 28 6.47 -5.38 -7.82
CA ASN A 28 6.75 -5.01 -6.43
C ASN A 28 5.97 -5.86 -5.42
N GLN A 29 5.15 -6.79 -5.88
CA GLN A 29 4.41 -7.68 -4.99
C GLN A 29 5.34 -8.73 -4.37
N PRO A 30 5.54 -8.74 -3.03
CA PRO A 30 6.33 -9.79 -2.40
C PRO A 30 5.59 -11.13 -2.43
N SER A 31 6.33 -12.23 -2.37
CA SER A 31 5.74 -13.53 -2.07
C SER A 31 5.19 -13.54 -0.64
N SER A 32 4.13 -14.31 -0.40
CA SER A 32 3.55 -14.45 0.94
C SER A 32 3.08 -15.86 1.22
N ASN A 33 2.95 -16.18 2.51
CA ASN A 33 2.36 -17.41 3.02
C ASN A 33 1.29 -17.08 4.06
N LEU A 34 0.11 -17.68 3.92
CA LEU A 34 -1.00 -17.52 4.84
C LEU A 34 -1.08 -18.74 5.76
N ASN A 35 -1.02 -18.50 7.08
CA ASN A 35 -1.20 -19.52 8.11
C ASN A 35 -1.93 -18.94 9.32
N ASP A 36 -2.98 -19.61 9.78
CA ASP A 36 -3.75 -19.27 11.00
C ASP A 36 -4.17 -17.79 11.11
N GLY A 37 -4.61 -17.19 9.99
CA GLY A 37 -5.06 -15.80 9.95
C GLY A 37 -3.91 -14.78 9.90
N VAL A 38 -2.66 -15.22 9.75
CA VAL A 38 -1.46 -14.39 9.59
C VAL A 38 -0.93 -14.55 8.17
N GLU A 39 -0.73 -13.45 7.44
CA GLU A 39 -0.06 -13.43 6.13
C GLU A 39 1.38 -12.94 6.31
N THR A 40 2.33 -13.86 6.18
CA THR A 40 3.76 -13.54 6.25
C THR A 40 4.27 -13.18 4.86
N PHE A 41 4.71 -11.94 4.69
CA PHE A 41 5.31 -11.43 3.47
C PHE A 41 6.84 -11.60 3.52
N PHE A 42 7.43 -12.16 2.46
CA PHE A 42 8.86 -12.34 2.32
C PHE A 42 9.44 -11.16 1.56
N ILE A 43 10.19 -10.33 2.25
CA ILE A 43 10.81 -9.12 1.71
C ILE A 43 12.23 -9.46 1.31
N SER A 44 12.48 -9.56 0.01
CA SER A 44 13.75 -10.06 -0.50
C SER A 44 14.18 -9.40 -1.80
N CYS A 45 15.46 -9.51 -2.08
CA CYS A 45 16.12 -9.17 -3.34
C CYS A 45 17.00 -10.33 -3.81
N PHE A 46 16.49 -11.54 -3.70
CA PHE A 46 17.23 -12.80 -3.81
C PHE A 46 18.05 -12.93 -5.09
N ASP A 47 17.57 -12.40 -6.22
CA ASP A 47 18.24 -12.50 -7.53
C ASP A 47 19.20 -11.32 -7.81
N MET A 48 19.48 -10.48 -6.82
CA MET A 48 20.34 -9.30 -6.99
C MET A 48 21.71 -9.52 -6.35
N PRO A 49 22.81 -9.05 -7.01
CA PRO A 49 24.12 -9.04 -6.37
C PRO A 49 24.12 -8.15 -5.12
N GLN A 50 24.93 -8.48 -4.13
CA GLN A 50 25.06 -7.73 -2.88
C GLN A 50 26.54 -7.52 -2.50
N GLU A 51 27.39 -7.36 -3.51
CA GLU A 51 28.84 -7.26 -3.32
C GLU A 51 29.33 -5.83 -3.09
N THR A 52 28.57 -4.86 -3.59
CA THR A 52 28.93 -3.43 -3.51
C THR A 52 27.85 -2.63 -2.77
N THR A 53 28.21 -1.43 -2.28
CA THR A 53 27.21 -0.50 -1.70
C THR A 53 26.11 -0.12 -2.70
N THR A 54 26.43 -0.04 -3.97
CA THR A 54 25.43 0.21 -5.03
C THR A 54 24.42 -0.94 -5.14
N ASP A 55 24.88 -2.18 -5.04
CA ASP A 55 24.01 -3.37 -5.07
C ASP A 55 23.14 -3.42 -3.81
N MET A 56 23.72 -3.11 -2.64
CA MET A 56 22.97 -3.00 -1.38
C MET A 56 21.87 -1.93 -1.47
N ASP A 57 22.16 -0.76 -2.02
CA ASP A 57 21.16 0.30 -2.21
C ASP A 57 20.10 -0.11 -3.23
N ALA A 58 20.44 -0.86 -4.27
CA ALA A 58 19.50 -1.39 -5.23
C ALA A 58 18.57 -2.42 -4.58
N CYS A 59 19.10 -3.34 -3.79
CA CYS A 59 18.33 -4.30 -3.01
C CYS A 59 17.36 -3.59 -2.05
N GLN A 60 17.83 -2.61 -1.28
CA GLN A 60 17.00 -1.85 -0.35
C GLN A 60 15.84 -1.12 -1.06
N ARG A 61 16.06 -0.60 -2.26
CA ARG A 61 14.96 0.01 -3.06
C ARG A 61 13.89 -1.02 -3.43
N VAL A 62 14.28 -2.23 -3.79
CA VAL A 62 13.33 -3.32 -4.08
C VAL A 62 12.54 -3.70 -2.84
N GLN A 63 13.21 -3.91 -1.71
CA GLN A 63 12.56 -4.25 -0.43
C GLN A 63 11.61 -3.13 0.02
N LEU A 64 12.01 -1.86 -0.11
CA LEU A 64 11.16 -0.71 0.19
C LEU A 64 9.90 -0.67 -0.68
N ALA A 65 10.03 -0.98 -1.97
CA ALA A 65 8.90 -1.06 -2.90
C ALA A 65 7.94 -2.20 -2.52
N GLN A 66 8.46 -3.36 -2.11
CA GLN A 66 7.66 -4.50 -1.65
C GLN A 66 6.86 -4.17 -0.39
N VAL A 67 7.48 -3.59 0.63
CA VAL A 67 6.79 -3.19 1.86
C VAL A 67 5.77 -2.08 1.60
N SER A 68 6.11 -1.13 0.72
CA SER A 68 5.16 -0.08 0.29
C SER A 68 3.95 -0.68 -0.42
N TRP A 69 4.14 -1.72 -1.23
CA TRP A 69 3.03 -2.44 -1.87
C TRP A 69 2.11 -3.08 -0.82
N VAL A 70 2.67 -3.75 0.20
CA VAL A 70 1.87 -4.33 1.29
C VAL A 70 1.10 -3.23 2.03
N LYS A 71 1.75 -2.15 2.45
CA LYS A 71 1.09 -1.01 3.11
C LYS A 71 -0.07 -0.48 2.24
N ASN A 72 0.11 -0.34 0.94
CA ASN A 72 -0.95 0.10 0.02
C ASN A 72 -2.12 -0.90 -0.05
N LYS A 73 -1.85 -2.22 -0.09
CA LYS A 73 -2.86 -3.28 -0.03
C LYS A 73 -3.79 -3.08 1.19
N TYR A 74 -3.21 -2.87 2.36
CA TYR A 74 -3.97 -2.68 3.61
C TYR A 74 -4.69 -1.33 3.63
N SER A 75 -4.08 -0.25 3.16
CA SER A 75 -4.73 1.07 3.03
C SER A 75 -5.95 1.04 2.11
N VAL A 76 -5.85 0.38 0.96
CA VAL A 76 -6.98 0.24 0.03
C VAL A 76 -8.11 -0.57 0.66
N ALA A 77 -7.79 -1.64 1.39
CA ALA A 77 -8.79 -2.44 2.09
C ALA A 77 -9.52 -1.62 3.17
N ALA A 78 -8.79 -0.82 3.96
CA ALA A 78 -9.36 0.07 4.97
C ALA A 78 -10.33 1.10 4.35
N LEU A 79 -9.90 1.81 3.30
CA LEU A 79 -10.75 2.78 2.60
C LEU A 79 -12.00 2.13 1.97
N ASN A 80 -11.87 0.90 1.45
CA ASN A 80 -13.01 0.16 0.91
C ASN A 80 -13.99 -0.24 2.01
N ARG A 81 -13.50 -0.67 3.18
CA ARG A 81 -14.33 -0.92 4.37
C ARG A 81 -15.11 0.32 4.76
N LEU A 82 -14.45 1.47 4.92
CA LEU A 82 -15.11 2.73 5.27
C LEU A 82 -16.26 3.06 4.31
N LYS A 83 -16.03 2.89 3.00
CA LYS A 83 -17.06 3.13 1.97
C LYS A 83 -18.24 2.17 2.08
N GLN A 84 -17.99 0.89 2.37
CA GLN A 84 -19.03 -0.12 2.47
C GLN A 84 -19.87 0.06 3.73
N ASP A 85 -19.21 0.28 4.89
CA ASP A 85 -19.88 0.40 6.18
C ASP A 85 -20.68 1.69 6.31
N ASN A 86 -20.29 2.74 5.59
CA ASN A 86 -20.93 4.06 5.67
C ASN A 86 -21.59 4.50 4.34
N LYS A 87 -22.01 3.56 3.49
CA LYS A 87 -22.62 3.85 2.18
C LYS A 87 -23.87 4.72 2.29
N ASP A 88 -24.63 4.59 3.38
CA ASP A 88 -25.90 5.29 3.63
C ASP A 88 -25.69 6.54 4.51
N ASP A 89 -24.47 6.85 4.93
CA ASP A 89 -24.10 8.05 5.71
C ASP A 89 -22.87 8.76 5.10
N PRO A 90 -23.09 9.62 4.08
CA PRO A 90 -22.00 10.32 3.40
C PRO A 90 -21.20 11.26 4.31
N GLN A 91 -21.84 11.86 5.32
CA GLN A 91 -21.15 12.73 6.26
C GLN A 91 -20.15 11.94 7.12
N ARG A 92 -20.61 10.82 7.69
CA ARG A 92 -19.76 9.92 8.48
C ARG A 92 -18.62 9.35 7.65
N LEU A 93 -18.88 8.96 6.40
CA LEU A 93 -17.84 8.50 5.46
C LEU A 93 -16.77 9.58 5.24
N GLN A 94 -17.19 10.83 5.04
CA GLN A 94 -16.25 11.94 4.85
C GLN A 94 -15.37 12.16 6.09
N GLU A 95 -15.96 12.17 7.29
CA GLU A 95 -15.24 12.33 8.55
C GLU A 95 -14.20 11.22 8.77
N LEU A 96 -14.59 9.96 8.60
CA LEU A 96 -13.71 8.80 8.77
C LEU A 96 -12.59 8.77 7.72
N THR A 97 -12.92 9.09 6.46
CA THR A 97 -11.91 9.16 5.39
C THR A 97 -10.89 10.28 5.67
N ALA A 98 -11.36 11.43 6.16
CA ALA A 98 -10.46 12.53 6.55
C ALA A 98 -9.55 12.13 7.72
N SER A 99 -10.08 11.42 8.71
CA SER A 99 -9.30 10.90 9.85
C SER A 99 -8.23 9.91 9.39
N PHE A 100 -8.58 8.92 8.55
CA PHE A 100 -7.64 7.97 7.97
C PHE A 100 -6.52 8.65 7.17
N ASN A 101 -6.88 9.66 6.37
CA ASN A 101 -5.90 10.40 5.57
C ASN A 101 -4.94 11.21 6.46
N ALA A 102 -5.46 11.88 7.50
CA ALA A 102 -4.64 12.64 8.44
C ALA A 102 -3.65 11.74 9.20
N GLU A 103 -4.07 10.55 9.60
CA GLU A 103 -3.20 9.54 10.20
C GLU A 103 -2.12 9.08 9.20
N SER A 104 -2.48 8.81 7.95
CA SER A 104 -1.55 8.43 6.89
C SER A 104 -0.52 9.54 6.59
N GLU A 105 -0.91 10.80 6.65
CA GLU A 105 -0.03 11.96 6.54
C GLU A 105 0.95 12.03 7.72
N ALA A 106 0.48 11.81 8.95
CA ALA A 106 1.33 11.78 10.14
C ALA A 106 2.39 10.66 10.07
N TRP A 107 2.02 9.49 9.57
CA TRP A 107 2.97 8.40 9.27
C TRP A 107 4.02 8.81 8.23
N THR A 108 3.62 9.49 7.16
CA THR A 108 4.52 10.00 6.12
C THR A 108 5.53 10.98 6.71
N GLU A 109 5.07 11.93 7.53
CA GLU A 109 5.95 12.88 8.24
C GLU A 109 6.92 12.16 9.21
N LEU A 110 6.45 11.16 9.94
CA LEU A 110 7.29 10.37 10.84
C LEU A 110 8.42 9.68 10.06
N ILE A 111 8.09 9.02 8.95
CA ILE A 111 9.05 8.31 8.09
C ILE A 111 10.08 9.30 7.55
N GLU A 112 9.67 10.46 7.08
CA GLU A 112 10.56 11.50 6.57
C GLU A 112 11.52 12.03 7.66
N LYS A 113 10.99 12.39 8.83
CA LYS A 113 11.78 12.90 9.96
C LYS A 113 12.74 11.85 10.50
N ALA A 114 12.31 10.59 10.62
CA ALA A 114 13.15 9.48 11.05
C ALA A 114 14.27 9.19 10.04
N SER A 115 13.97 9.24 8.74
CA SER A 115 14.96 9.10 7.66
C SER A 115 16.03 10.18 7.74
N LYS A 116 15.62 11.44 7.93
CA LYS A 116 16.54 12.56 8.08
C LYS A 116 17.42 12.42 9.34
N SER A 117 16.85 11.95 10.45
CA SER A 117 17.60 11.69 11.68
C SER A 117 18.71 10.66 11.45
N VAL A 118 18.42 9.54 10.78
CA VAL A 118 19.41 8.52 10.41
C VAL A 118 20.49 9.11 9.50
N GLN A 119 20.10 9.90 8.50
CA GLN A 119 21.07 10.54 7.59
C GLN A 119 22.05 11.46 8.34
N VAL A 120 21.58 12.20 9.35
CA VAL A 120 22.41 13.05 10.19
C VAL A 120 23.34 12.21 11.07
N ASP A 121 22.84 11.14 11.69
CA ASP A 121 23.60 10.23 12.55
C ASP A 121 24.78 9.59 11.80
N TYR A 122 24.56 9.17 10.56
CA TYR A 122 25.61 8.61 9.70
C TYR A 122 26.50 9.67 9.00
N ALA A 123 26.28 10.96 9.25
CA ALA A 123 27.06 12.08 8.72
C ALA A 123 27.30 12.02 7.18
N GLY A 124 26.36 11.44 6.42
CA GLY A 124 26.46 11.29 4.97
C GLY A 124 27.48 10.23 4.51
N GLY A 125 27.91 9.34 5.40
CA GLY A 125 28.79 8.21 5.04
C GLY A 125 28.16 7.28 3.99
N THR A 126 28.99 6.45 3.35
CA THR A 126 28.56 5.58 2.22
C THR A 126 27.43 4.62 2.56
N ILE A 127 27.26 4.23 3.83
CA ILE A 127 26.20 3.33 4.30
C ILE A 127 24.92 4.08 4.73
N ALA A 128 24.92 5.41 4.72
CA ALA A 128 23.77 6.22 5.17
C ALA A 128 22.50 5.90 4.37
N GLY A 129 22.62 5.69 3.05
CA GLY A 129 21.49 5.32 2.17
C GLY A 129 20.81 4.03 2.61
N THR A 130 21.60 2.99 2.83
CA THR A 130 21.13 1.68 3.31
C THR A 130 20.47 1.79 4.69
N ALA A 131 21.07 2.53 5.62
CA ALA A 131 20.52 2.73 6.96
C ALA A 131 19.17 3.49 6.94
N VAL A 132 19.07 4.51 6.07
CA VAL A 132 17.81 5.25 5.84
C VAL A 132 16.73 4.32 5.30
N ALA A 133 17.04 3.53 4.26
CA ALA A 133 16.06 2.61 3.67
C ALA A 133 15.61 1.55 4.68
N SER A 134 16.52 0.96 5.46
CA SER A 134 16.16 0.01 6.53
C SER A 134 15.23 0.64 7.57
N ARG A 135 15.44 1.91 7.92
CA ARG A 135 14.53 2.62 8.84
C ARG A 135 13.16 2.85 8.25
N GLN A 136 13.09 3.20 6.96
CA GLN A 136 11.84 3.39 6.24
C GLN A 136 11.04 2.08 6.14
N ILE A 137 11.70 0.98 5.79
CA ILE A 137 11.12 -0.36 5.74
C ILE A 137 10.46 -0.69 7.08
N GLY A 138 11.20 -0.62 8.19
CA GLY A 138 10.65 -0.95 9.50
C GLY A 138 9.47 -0.06 9.92
N LEU A 139 9.45 1.22 9.55
CA LEU A 139 8.30 2.10 9.81
C LEU A 139 7.09 1.78 8.94
N LEU A 140 7.28 1.39 7.68
CA LEU A 140 6.19 0.97 6.80
C LEU A 140 5.60 -0.39 7.23
N GLU A 141 6.41 -1.30 7.75
CA GLU A 141 5.94 -2.55 8.36
C GLU A 141 5.03 -2.27 9.57
N LEU A 142 5.47 -1.36 10.47
CA LEU A 142 4.68 -0.92 11.60
C LEU A 142 3.37 -0.24 11.17
N GLN A 143 3.43 0.65 10.17
CA GLN A 143 2.23 1.29 9.62
C GLN A 143 1.26 0.28 9.03
N SER A 144 1.76 -0.75 8.34
CA SER A 144 0.91 -1.80 7.76
C SER A 144 0.16 -2.58 8.85
N HIS A 145 0.83 -2.90 9.95
CA HIS A 145 0.23 -3.57 11.10
C HIS A 145 -0.78 -2.67 11.81
N ASP A 146 -0.46 -1.39 12.01
CA ASP A 146 -1.34 -0.40 12.62
C ASP A 146 -2.64 -0.23 11.83
N ILE A 147 -2.55 -0.12 10.48
CA ILE A 147 -3.73 -0.09 9.61
C ILE A 147 -4.59 -1.35 9.79
N TRP A 148 -3.96 -2.53 9.88
CA TRP A 148 -4.68 -3.78 10.10
C TRP A 148 -5.39 -3.77 11.45
N GLU A 149 -4.71 -3.40 12.52
CA GLU A 149 -5.23 -3.45 13.88
C GLU A 149 -6.40 -2.48 14.09
N HIS A 150 -6.30 -1.23 13.61
CA HIS A 150 -7.31 -0.21 13.85
C HIS A 150 -8.41 -0.15 12.79
N TRP A 151 -8.10 -0.48 11.53
CA TRP A 151 -9.03 -0.26 10.43
C TRP A 151 -9.59 -1.54 9.80
N LEU A 152 -8.97 -2.70 10.01
CA LEU A 152 -9.39 -3.95 9.36
C LEU A 152 -9.79 -5.04 10.35
N ARG A 153 -9.37 -4.94 11.58
CA ARG A 153 -9.78 -5.80 12.68
C ARG A 153 -11.08 -5.29 13.30
N PHE A 154 -11.88 -6.21 13.86
CA PHE A 154 -13.08 -5.89 14.61
C PHE A 154 -12.83 -6.14 16.10
N GLU A 155 -13.53 -5.38 16.98
CA GLU A 155 -13.40 -5.56 18.43
C GLU A 155 -14.10 -6.82 18.94
N ASP A 156 -15.03 -7.34 18.14
CA ASP A 156 -15.77 -8.56 18.45
C ASP A 156 -15.11 -9.81 17.84
N SER A 157 -15.82 -10.95 17.81
CA SER A 157 -15.35 -12.20 17.22
C SER A 157 -15.41 -12.25 15.69
N THR A 158 -15.79 -11.17 15.03
CA THR A 158 -15.81 -11.09 13.56
C THR A 158 -14.39 -11.20 13.01
N PRO A 159 -14.13 -12.10 12.06
CA PRO A 159 -12.80 -12.20 11.45
C PRO A 159 -12.36 -10.88 10.79
N PRO A 160 -11.08 -10.50 10.89
CA PRO A 160 -10.57 -9.32 10.21
C PRO A 160 -10.75 -9.42 8.69
N LEU A 161 -10.87 -8.28 8.02
CA LEU A 161 -11.06 -8.22 6.55
C LEU A 161 -9.85 -8.71 5.75
N LEU A 162 -8.66 -8.57 6.31
CA LEU A 162 -7.42 -9.15 5.79
C LEU A 162 -6.71 -9.88 6.93
N PRO A 163 -5.85 -10.87 6.62
CA PRO A 163 -4.98 -11.50 7.60
C PRO A 163 -4.05 -10.49 8.28
N GLU A 164 -3.58 -10.81 9.49
CA GLU A 164 -2.54 -10.02 10.16
C GLU A 164 -1.26 -9.99 9.31
N PRO A 165 -0.71 -8.81 8.97
CA PRO A 165 0.52 -8.74 8.20
C PRO A 165 1.73 -9.00 9.10
N LYS A 166 2.60 -9.92 8.69
CA LYS A 166 3.94 -10.12 9.23
C LYS A 166 4.95 -10.04 8.12
N PHE A 167 6.15 -9.60 8.46
CA PHE A 167 7.24 -9.41 7.51
C PHE A 167 8.42 -10.29 7.91
N LYS A 168 9.08 -10.85 6.90
CA LYS A 168 10.30 -11.63 7.06
C LYS A 168 11.29 -11.21 5.99
N SER A 169 12.42 -10.65 6.39
CA SER A 169 13.52 -10.33 5.50
C SER A 169 14.33 -11.60 5.17
N GLU A 170 14.68 -11.80 3.90
CA GLU A 170 15.47 -12.89 3.37
C GLU A 170 16.74 -12.38 2.66
#